data_39fdebfcce69600e7774526bdecab6b0
#
_entry.id   39fdebfcce69600e7774526bdecab6b0
#
_cell.length_a   1.000
_cell.length_b   1.000
_cell.length_c   1.000
_cell.angle_alpha   90.00
_cell.angle_beta   90.00
_cell.angle_gamma   90.00
#
_symmetry.space_group_name_H-M   'P 1'
#
loop_
_entity.id
_entity.type
_entity.pdbx_description
1 polymer ?
#
loop_
_entity_poly.entity_id
_entity_poly.type
_entity_poly.pdbx_seq_one_letter_code
_entity_poly.pdbx_strand_id
1 'polypeptide(L)'
;IIKAILDKYRSQINGMVHCSGGAQTKVLHFVNDVHVIKDNMFDLPPLFKLIQEESGTDWKEMYKVFNMGHRMELYVPEEIAEDIIAISNSFNVDAQIIGRVEGFKGKKLTINSEFGTYIY
;
A
#
# COMPACT_ATOMS: atom_id res chain seq x y z
N ILE A 1 -15.32 5.14 -6.99
CA ILE A 1 -13.94 4.98 -7.52
C ILE A 1 -13.68 3.52 -7.82
N ILE A 2 -13.79 2.66 -6.84
CA ILE A 2 -13.51 1.22 -7.01
C ILE A 2 -14.45 0.61 -8.06
N LYS A 3 -15.74 0.97 -8.06
CA LYS A 3 -16.67 0.50 -9.06
C LYS A 3 -16.25 0.92 -10.47
N ALA A 4 -15.84 2.18 -10.65
CA ALA A 4 -15.40 2.68 -11.95
C ALA A 4 -14.16 1.94 -12.44
N ILE A 5 -13.21 1.66 -11.56
CA ILE A 5 -12.00 0.90 -11.88
C ILE A 5 -12.36 -0.54 -12.24
N LEU A 6 -13.22 -1.20 -11.46
CA LEU A 6 -13.63 -2.57 -11.70
C LEU A 6 -14.42 -2.72 -13.00
N ASP A 7 -15.29 -1.77 -13.33
CA ASP A 7 -16.06 -1.80 -14.57
C ASP A 7 -15.14 -1.80 -15.80
N LYS A 8 -13.99 -1.13 -15.73
CA LYS A 8 -13.05 -1.02 -16.84
C LYS A 8 -11.93 -2.06 -16.81
N TYR A 9 -11.40 -2.40 -15.65
CA TYR A 9 -10.16 -3.15 -15.52
C TYR A 9 -10.25 -4.42 -14.67
N ARG A 10 -11.43 -4.89 -14.30
CA ARG A 10 -11.61 -6.05 -13.41
C ARG A 10 -10.71 -7.24 -13.76
N SER A 11 -10.65 -7.61 -15.04
CA SER A 11 -9.89 -8.77 -15.48
C SER A 11 -8.38 -8.59 -15.41
N GLN A 12 -7.90 -7.35 -15.24
CA GLN A 12 -6.47 -7.01 -15.19
C GLN A 12 -5.97 -6.73 -13.79
N ILE A 13 -6.88 -6.67 -12.80
CA ILE A 13 -6.49 -6.43 -11.40
C ILE A 13 -6.09 -7.76 -10.77
N ASN A 14 -4.84 -7.86 -10.32
CA ASN A 14 -4.29 -9.07 -9.71
C ASN A 14 -4.67 -9.22 -8.25
N GLY A 15 -5.00 -8.13 -7.58
CA GLY A 15 -5.43 -8.17 -6.20
C GLY A 15 -5.82 -6.81 -5.66
N MET A 16 -6.62 -6.82 -4.61
CA MET A 16 -7.05 -5.64 -3.87
C MET A 16 -6.92 -5.92 -2.39
N VAL A 17 -6.33 -5.00 -1.64
CA VAL A 17 -6.16 -5.14 -0.19
C VAL A 17 -6.69 -3.89 0.51
N HIS A 18 -7.63 -4.09 1.42
CA HIS A 18 -8.11 -3.03 2.30
C HIS A 18 -7.22 -2.98 3.55
N CYS A 19 -6.48 -1.89 3.70
CA CYS A 19 -5.52 -1.71 4.79
C CYS A 19 -6.21 -1.35 6.10
N SER A 20 -6.84 -2.34 6.72
CA SER A 20 -7.48 -2.21 8.03
C SER A 20 -6.67 -3.02 9.09
N GLY A 21 -7.19 -4.09 9.63
CA GLY A 21 -6.42 -4.95 10.53
C GLY A 21 -5.14 -5.47 9.85
N GLY A 22 -3.98 -5.28 10.47
CA GLY A 22 -2.69 -5.63 9.89
C GLY A 22 -2.12 -4.59 8.94
N ALA A 23 -2.90 -3.55 8.64
CA ALA A 23 -2.48 -2.34 7.92
C ALA A 23 -1.56 -2.62 6.72
N GLN A 24 -0.34 -2.07 6.73
CA GLN A 24 0.60 -2.19 5.61
C GLN A 24 1.13 -3.61 5.37
N THR A 25 1.09 -4.45 6.38
CA THR A 25 1.59 -5.83 6.28
C THR A 25 0.50 -6.83 5.88
N LYS A 26 -0.75 -6.37 5.75
CA LYS A 26 -1.89 -7.25 5.45
C LYS A 26 -1.73 -8.03 4.15
N VAL A 27 -1.04 -7.45 3.16
CA VAL A 27 -0.79 -8.11 1.88
C VAL A 27 -0.09 -9.46 2.04
N LEU A 28 0.74 -9.63 3.05
CA LEU A 28 1.45 -10.87 3.32
C LEU A 28 0.51 -12.05 3.60
N HIS A 29 -0.74 -11.78 3.98
CA HIS A 29 -1.75 -12.81 4.21
C HIS A 29 -2.32 -13.41 2.92
N PHE A 30 -2.12 -12.72 1.78
CA PHE A 30 -2.77 -13.07 0.51
C PHE A 30 -1.80 -13.43 -0.61
N VAL A 31 -0.49 -13.39 -0.37
CA VAL A 31 0.52 -13.62 -1.41
C VAL A 31 1.45 -14.76 -1.04
N ASN A 32 2.04 -15.40 -2.07
CA ASN A 32 3.05 -16.44 -1.92
C ASN A 32 4.14 -16.22 -2.97
N ASP A 33 5.37 -16.55 -2.62
CA ASP A 33 6.53 -16.52 -3.54
C ASP A 33 6.73 -15.16 -4.21
N VAL A 34 6.48 -14.08 -3.47
CA VAL A 34 6.68 -12.71 -3.94
C VAL A 34 7.35 -11.85 -2.87
N HIS A 35 8.08 -10.86 -3.32
CA HIS A 35 8.62 -9.79 -2.50
C HIS A 35 7.90 -8.49 -2.88
N VAL A 36 7.14 -7.95 -1.94
CA VAL A 36 6.44 -6.68 -2.11
C VAL A 36 7.35 -5.57 -1.59
N ILE A 37 7.63 -4.59 -2.44
CA ILE A 37 8.50 -3.45 -2.10
C ILE A 37 7.66 -2.18 -2.17
N LYS A 38 7.46 -1.53 -1.02
CA LYS A 38 6.75 -0.26 -0.91
C LYS A 38 7.77 0.85 -0.66
N ASP A 39 8.16 1.54 -1.72
CA ASP A 39 9.24 2.54 -1.71
C ASP A 39 8.79 3.95 -2.07
N ASN A 40 7.50 4.15 -2.28
CA ASN A 40 6.91 5.46 -2.60
C ASN A 40 5.62 5.67 -1.81
N MET A 41 5.72 5.59 -0.50
CA MET A 41 4.58 5.74 0.41
C MET A 41 4.04 7.17 0.36
N PHE A 42 2.74 7.32 0.68
CA PHE A 42 2.14 8.63 0.88
C PHE A 42 2.83 9.38 2.02
N ASP A 43 2.81 10.72 1.94
CA ASP A 43 3.24 11.55 3.05
C ASP A 43 2.44 11.19 4.30
N LEU A 44 3.13 11.15 5.45
CA LEU A 44 2.50 10.73 6.69
C LEU A 44 1.50 11.77 7.18
N PRO A 45 0.20 11.40 7.36
CA PRO A 45 -0.74 12.32 7.96
C PRO A 45 -0.34 12.72 9.39
N PRO A 46 -0.57 13.99 9.80
CA PRO A 46 -0.13 14.47 11.12
C PRO A 46 -0.63 13.65 12.30
N LEU A 47 -1.83 13.06 12.19
CA LEU A 47 -2.39 12.22 13.26
C LEU A 47 -1.47 11.04 13.61
N PHE A 48 -0.91 10.36 12.61
CA PHE A 48 -0.06 9.20 12.85
C PHE A 48 1.28 9.60 13.46
N LYS A 49 1.81 10.74 13.07
CA LYS A 49 3.03 11.30 13.68
C LYS A 49 2.81 11.62 15.15
N LEU A 50 1.67 12.20 15.47
CA LEU A 50 1.29 12.51 16.87
C LEU A 50 1.16 11.21 17.69
N ILE A 51 0.50 10.19 17.15
CA ILE A 51 0.36 8.90 17.81
C ILE A 51 1.73 8.30 18.12
N GLN A 52 2.65 8.35 17.17
CA GLN A 52 4.00 7.83 17.36
C GLN A 52 4.75 8.59 18.46
N GLU A 53 4.68 9.91 18.45
CA GLU A 53 5.33 10.76 19.45
C GLU A 53 4.79 10.50 20.86
N GLU A 54 3.48 10.39 21.01
CA GLU A 54 2.85 10.18 22.32
C GLU A 54 3.05 8.74 22.84
N SER A 55 3.05 7.75 21.97
CA SER A 55 3.16 6.34 22.37
C SER A 55 4.61 5.84 22.46
N GLY A 56 5.55 6.49 21.77
CA GLY A 56 6.92 6.03 21.64
C GLY A 56 7.07 4.75 20.83
N THR A 57 6.06 4.38 20.03
CA THR A 57 6.06 3.16 19.22
C THR A 57 7.08 3.25 18.09
N ASP A 58 7.82 2.15 17.84
CA ASP A 58 8.73 2.05 16.69
C ASP A 58 7.99 2.29 15.38
N TRP A 59 8.63 2.95 14.42
CA TRP A 59 8.07 3.15 13.09
C TRP A 59 7.76 1.84 12.38
N LYS A 60 8.57 0.80 12.56
CA LYS A 60 8.28 -0.53 12.01
C LYS A 60 6.94 -1.06 12.50
N GLU A 61 6.65 -0.92 13.78
CA GLU A 61 5.38 -1.34 14.37
C GLU A 61 4.23 -0.41 13.92
N MET A 62 4.48 0.90 13.77
CA MET A 62 3.49 1.84 13.26
C MET A 62 2.95 1.40 11.88
N TYR A 63 3.84 1.04 10.96
CA TYR A 63 3.42 0.58 9.63
C TYR A 63 2.73 -0.78 9.64
N LYS A 64 2.94 -1.56 10.67
CA LYS A 64 2.26 -2.86 10.85
C LYS A 64 0.85 -2.68 11.39
N VAL A 65 0.63 -1.70 12.27
CA VAL A 65 -0.63 -1.52 12.98
C VAL A 65 -1.56 -0.53 12.29
N PHE A 66 -1.01 0.56 11.73
CA PHE A 66 -1.78 1.65 11.14
C PHE A 66 -1.65 1.71 9.62
N ASN A 67 -2.70 2.17 8.94
CA ASN A 67 -2.69 2.29 7.49
C ASN A 67 -1.81 3.44 6.97
N MET A 68 -1.39 4.34 7.85
CA MET A 68 -0.47 5.45 7.53
C MET A 68 -0.95 6.34 6.39
N GLY A 69 -2.26 6.47 6.25
CA GLY A 69 -2.88 7.39 5.32
C GLY A 69 -3.45 6.78 4.05
N HIS A 70 -3.19 5.51 3.74
CA HIS A 70 -3.87 4.86 2.63
C HIS A 70 -4.66 3.63 3.07
N ARG A 71 -5.82 3.45 2.45
CA ARG A 71 -6.82 2.46 2.89
C ARG A 71 -6.96 1.28 1.95
N MET A 72 -6.69 1.47 0.67
CA MET A 72 -6.88 0.45 -0.35
C MET A 72 -5.65 0.35 -1.23
N GLU A 73 -5.17 -0.87 -1.45
CA GLU A 73 -4.09 -1.16 -2.36
C GLU A 73 -4.62 -1.99 -3.52
N LEU A 74 -4.17 -1.66 -4.73
CA LEU A 74 -4.48 -2.42 -5.94
C LEU A 74 -3.18 -2.98 -6.52
N TYR A 75 -3.20 -4.26 -6.86
CA TYR A 75 -2.08 -4.95 -7.49
C TYR A 75 -2.43 -5.18 -8.95
N VAL A 76 -1.77 -4.46 -9.84
CA VAL A 76 -2.14 -4.37 -11.25
C VAL A 76 -0.90 -4.40 -12.15
N PRO A 77 -1.06 -4.78 -13.46
CA PRO A 77 0.01 -4.57 -14.42
C PRO A 77 0.37 -3.10 -14.55
N GLU A 78 1.65 -2.82 -14.79
CA GLU A 78 2.17 -1.45 -14.89
C GLU A 78 1.44 -0.63 -15.95
N GLU A 79 1.04 -1.26 -17.05
CA GLU A 79 0.41 -0.58 -18.19
C GLU A 79 -0.89 0.14 -17.84
N ILE A 80 -1.62 -0.34 -16.83
CA ILE A 80 -2.91 0.26 -16.44
C ILE A 80 -2.84 1.11 -15.18
N ALA A 81 -1.69 1.15 -14.50
CA ALA A 81 -1.56 1.85 -13.23
C ALA A 81 -1.87 3.36 -13.36
N GLU A 82 -1.34 4.00 -14.39
CA GLU A 82 -1.58 5.44 -14.62
C GLU A 82 -3.05 5.74 -14.91
N ASP A 83 -3.73 4.88 -15.66
CA ASP A 83 -5.16 5.04 -15.95
C ASP A 83 -6.00 4.93 -14.68
N ILE A 84 -5.65 4.01 -13.78
CA ILE A 84 -6.33 3.87 -12.49
C ILE A 84 -6.12 5.11 -11.63
N ILE A 85 -4.91 5.65 -11.61
CA ILE A 85 -4.62 6.90 -10.91
C ILE A 85 -5.46 8.05 -11.47
N ALA A 86 -5.59 8.14 -12.80
CA ALA A 86 -6.41 9.16 -13.45
C ALA A 86 -7.89 9.03 -13.04
N ILE A 87 -8.41 7.81 -12.95
CA ILE A 87 -9.79 7.58 -12.49
C ILE A 87 -9.97 8.08 -11.06
N SER A 88 -9.05 7.74 -10.15
CA SER A 88 -9.10 8.20 -8.77
C SER A 88 -9.06 9.73 -8.67
N ASN A 89 -8.16 10.36 -9.43
CA ASN A 89 -8.05 11.82 -9.44
C ASN A 89 -9.33 12.50 -9.97
N SER A 90 -10.06 11.85 -10.88
CA SER A 90 -11.33 12.38 -11.39
C SER A 90 -12.41 12.46 -10.29
N PHE A 91 -12.25 11.72 -9.20
CA PHE A 91 -13.11 11.77 -8.01
C PHE A 91 -12.49 12.59 -6.88
N ASN A 92 -11.42 13.34 -7.15
CA ASN A 92 -10.67 14.14 -6.16
C ASN A 92 -10.09 13.30 -5.01
N VAL A 93 -9.66 12.09 -5.31
CA VAL A 93 -9.00 11.21 -4.34
C VAL A 93 -7.58 10.93 -4.82
N ASP A 94 -6.61 11.20 -3.96
CA ASP A 94 -5.20 10.99 -4.27
C ASP A 94 -4.89 9.50 -4.44
N ALA A 95 -4.14 9.20 -5.47
CA ALA A 95 -3.63 7.86 -5.73
C ALA A 95 -2.21 7.97 -6.29
N GLN A 96 -1.39 6.99 -5.98
CA GLN A 96 -0.01 6.93 -6.50
C GLN A 96 0.49 5.50 -6.55
N ILE A 97 1.52 5.27 -7.35
CA ILE A 97 2.25 4.00 -7.34
C ILE A 97 3.13 4.00 -6.09
N ILE A 98 2.82 3.12 -5.13
CA ILE A 98 3.55 3.07 -3.85
C ILE A 98 4.70 2.06 -3.86
N GLY A 99 4.75 1.18 -4.85
CA GLY A 99 5.80 0.19 -4.91
C GLY A 99 5.60 -0.81 -6.03
N ARG A 100 6.29 -1.94 -5.91
CA ARG A 100 6.29 -3.00 -6.92
C ARG A 100 6.31 -4.37 -6.26
N VAL A 101 6.06 -5.40 -7.07
CA VAL A 101 6.11 -6.80 -6.66
C VAL A 101 7.16 -7.52 -7.50
N GLU A 102 8.06 -8.24 -6.86
CA GLU A 102 9.10 -9.04 -7.52
C GLU A 102 8.96 -10.51 -7.15
N GLY A 103 9.47 -11.41 -7.99
CA GLY A 103 9.52 -12.84 -7.67
C GLY A 103 10.44 -13.09 -6.47
N PHE A 104 10.02 -14.00 -5.57
CA PHE A 104 10.78 -14.34 -4.38
C PHE A 104 10.39 -15.75 -3.91
N LYS A 105 11.29 -16.44 -3.26
CA LYS A 105 10.98 -17.74 -2.65
C LYS A 105 10.48 -17.51 -1.23
N GLY A 106 9.17 -17.62 -1.04
CA GLY A 106 8.49 -17.31 0.21
C GLY A 106 7.81 -15.95 0.16
N LYS A 107 7.58 -15.34 1.30
CA LYS A 107 6.91 -14.04 1.42
C LYS A 107 7.84 -13.01 2.02
N LYS A 108 7.84 -11.80 1.48
CA LYS A 108 8.61 -10.70 2.03
C LYS A 108 7.93 -9.38 1.71
N LEU A 109 7.94 -8.47 2.66
CA LEU A 109 7.50 -7.09 2.48
C LEU A 109 8.61 -6.15 2.94
N THR A 110 9.00 -5.20 2.10
CA THR A 110 9.94 -4.14 2.44
C THR A 110 9.22 -2.80 2.31
N ILE A 111 9.28 -1.98 3.34
CA ILE A 111 8.77 -0.61 3.33
C ILE A 111 9.96 0.34 3.44
N ASN A 112 10.18 1.16 2.41
CA ASN A 112 11.14 2.25 2.44
C ASN A 112 10.39 3.54 2.73
N SER A 113 10.60 4.13 3.89
CA SER A 113 9.92 5.35 4.30
C SER A 113 10.94 6.44 4.67
N GLU A 114 10.46 7.65 4.90
CA GLU A 114 11.30 8.75 5.38
C GLU A 114 11.91 8.47 6.76
N PHE A 115 11.35 7.52 7.51
CA PHE A 115 11.81 7.15 8.86
C PHE A 115 12.76 5.96 8.87
N GLY A 116 12.94 5.27 7.74
CA GLY A 116 13.82 4.12 7.61
C GLY A 116 13.26 3.04 6.69
N THR A 117 14.01 1.96 6.55
CA THR A 117 13.65 0.79 5.77
C THR A 117 13.30 -0.36 6.72
N TYR A 118 12.12 -0.95 6.55
CA TYR A 118 11.62 -2.01 7.41
C TYR A 118 11.28 -3.26 6.61
N ILE A 119 11.68 -4.42 7.12
CA ILE A 119 11.45 -5.72 6.48
C ILE A 119 10.55 -6.56 7.40
N TYR A 120 9.51 -7.12 6.81
CA TYR A 120 8.52 -7.94 7.52
C TYR A 120 8.48 -9.38 7.04
#